data_893bccb7654a8e739b21e804c288345c
#
_entry.id   893bccb7654a8e739b21e804c288345c
#
_cell.length_a   1.000
_cell.length_b   1.000
_cell.length_c   1.000
_cell.angle_alpha   90.00
_cell.angle_beta   90.00
_cell.angle_gamma   90.00
#
_symmetry.space_group_name_H-M   'P 1'
#
loop_
_entity.id
_entity.type
_entity.pdbx_description
1 polymer ?
#
loop_
_entity_poly.entity_id
_entity_poly.type
_entity_poly.pdbx_seq_one_letter_code
_entity_poly.pdbx_strand_id
1 'polypeptide(L)'
;MSKWLFFTTDEIKPQGWLKRQLEIQAEGLSGNLDKMWRDVRDSAWIGGDAEGWERVPYWLDGFIPLAYLLENEDMINRAKKYIYDIISFQKADGWICPCKDEERKEYDRSEEHTSELQSPGSI
;
A
#
# COMPACT_ATOMS: atom_id res chain seq x y z
N MET A 1 23.66 17.82 -14.72
CA MET A 1 22.88 16.72 -14.16
C MET A 1 22.15 17.19 -12.91
N SER A 2 20.85 16.95 -12.81
CA SER A 2 20.09 17.35 -11.63
C SER A 2 20.56 16.56 -10.41
N LYS A 3 20.67 17.25 -9.27
CA LYS A 3 21.05 16.66 -7.99
C LYS A 3 19.92 16.75 -6.98
N TRP A 4 18.70 16.90 -7.47
CA TRP A 4 17.53 16.95 -6.61
C TRP A 4 17.20 15.54 -6.08
N LEU A 5 17.05 15.44 -4.77
CA LEU A 5 16.62 14.24 -4.09
C LEU A 5 15.33 14.54 -3.34
N PHE A 6 14.45 13.56 -3.27
CA PHE A 6 13.24 13.68 -2.46
C PHE A 6 13.60 13.57 -0.98
N PHE A 7 12.91 14.33 -0.17
CA PHE A 7 12.98 14.17 1.27
C PHE A 7 12.32 12.85 1.69
N THR A 8 12.87 12.25 2.72
CA THR A 8 12.23 11.13 3.40
C THR A 8 11.27 11.63 4.48
N THR A 9 10.44 10.75 5.04
CA THR A 9 9.45 11.13 6.06
C THR A 9 10.08 11.51 7.40
N ASP A 10 11.34 11.20 7.63
CA ASP A 10 12.09 11.64 8.80
C ASP A 10 12.83 12.97 8.58
N GLU A 11 13.05 13.33 7.33
CA GLU A 11 13.72 14.59 6.98
C GLU A 11 12.76 15.77 6.87
N ILE A 12 11.48 15.55 6.57
CA ILE A 12 10.48 16.61 6.42
C ILE A 12 9.24 16.28 7.25
N LYS A 13 8.76 17.27 7.99
CA LYS A 13 7.56 17.13 8.83
C LYS A 13 6.54 18.20 8.48
N PRO A 14 5.27 17.84 8.33
CA PRO A 14 4.21 18.84 8.11
C PRO A 14 3.96 19.65 9.36
N GLN A 15 3.60 20.91 9.17
CA GLN A 15 3.22 21.84 10.24
C GLN A 15 2.03 22.69 9.82
N GLY A 16 1.39 23.31 10.79
CA GLY A 16 0.29 24.24 10.56
C GLY A 16 -0.88 23.60 9.82
N TRP A 17 -1.40 24.28 8.82
CA TRP A 17 -2.58 23.82 8.08
C TRP A 17 -2.32 22.54 7.26
N LEU A 18 -1.09 22.33 6.79
CA LEU A 18 -0.72 21.07 6.10
C LEU A 18 -0.81 19.90 7.06
N LYS A 19 -0.28 20.04 8.27
CA LYS A 19 -0.42 18.99 9.30
C LYS A 19 -1.88 18.74 9.62
N ARG A 20 -2.68 19.78 9.73
CA ARG A 20 -4.11 19.65 10.01
C ARG A 20 -4.85 18.88 8.91
N GLN A 21 -4.50 19.11 7.64
CA GLN A 21 -5.06 18.34 6.53
C GLN A 21 -4.72 16.84 6.65
N LEU A 22 -3.50 16.51 7.00
CA LEU A 22 -3.11 15.12 7.21
C LEU A 22 -3.80 14.50 8.42
N GLU A 23 -3.96 15.24 9.50
CA GLU A 23 -4.72 14.79 10.68
C GLU A 23 -6.18 14.48 10.33
N ILE A 24 -6.82 15.32 9.53
CA ILE A 24 -8.18 15.07 9.04
C ILE A 24 -8.27 13.77 8.24
N GLN A 25 -7.29 13.50 7.38
CA GLN A 25 -7.21 12.24 6.63
C GLN A 25 -7.02 11.04 7.57
N ALA A 26 -6.16 11.19 8.58
CA ALA A 26 -5.90 10.13 9.56
C ALA A 26 -7.12 9.82 10.43
N GLU A 27 -7.87 10.84 10.81
CA GLU A 27 -9.11 10.70 11.57
C GLU A 27 -10.28 10.20 10.70
N GLY A 28 -10.21 10.47 9.40
CA GLY A 28 -11.23 10.12 8.43
C GLY A 28 -11.02 8.75 7.78
N LEU A 29 -11.42 8.66 6.51
CA LEU A 29 -11.46 7.40 5.78
C LEU A 29 -10.07 6.79 5.57
N SER A 30 -9.09 7.60 5.18
CA SER A 30 -7.73 7.11 4.89
C SER A 30 -7.11 6.41 6.09
N GLY A 31 -7.29 6.98 7.29
CA GLY A 31 -6.75 6.41 8.52
C GLY A 31 -7.52 5.23 9.09
N ASN A 32 -8.72 4.93 8.57
CA ASN A 32 -9.62 3.93 9.16
C ASN A 32 -10.22 2.95 8.15
N LEU A 33 -9.75 2.95 6.92
CA LEU A 33 -10.32 2.11 5.85
C LEU A 33 -10.22 0.61 6.19
N ASP A 34 -9.13 0.21 6.83
CA ASP A 34 -8.92 -1.15 7.32
C ASP A 34 -9.93 -1.60 8.39
N LYS A 35 -10.57 -0.65 9.06
CA LYS A 35 -11.60 -0.94 10.06
C LYS A 35 -12.99 -1.02 9.45
N MET A 36 -13.21 -0.34 8.34
CA MET A 36 -14.54 -0.09 7.77
C MET A 36 -14.83 -0.93 6.52
N TRP A 37 -13.84 -1.16 5.69
CA TRP A 37 -14.04 -1.81 4.39
C TRP A 37 -13.49 -3.22 4.39
N ARG A 38 -14.39 -4.18 4.13
CA ARG A 38 -14.06 -5.60 4.13
C ARG A 38 -12.92 -5.96 3.19
N ASP A 39 -12.89 -5.35 1.99
CA ASP A 39 -11.85 -5.63 0.99
C ASP A 39 -10.45 -5.20 1.42
N VAL A 40 -10.35 -4.32 2.40
CA VAL A 40 -9.08 -3.93 3.01
C VAL A 40 -8.83 -4.72 4.29
N ARG A 41 -9.86 -4.80 5.16
CA ARG A 41 -9.75 -5.48 6.45
C ARG A 41 -9.46 -6.98 6.31
N ASP A 42 -10.16 -7.63 5.40
CA ASP A 42 -10.11 -9.09 5.20
C ASP A 42 -9.49 -9.46 3.85
N SER A 43 -8.60 -8.63 3.33
CA SER A 43 -7.98 -8.79 2.02
C SER A 43 -7.22 -10.11 1.89
N ALA A 44 -7.25 -10.68 0.70
CA ALA A 44 -6.43 -11.85 0.37
C ALA A 44 -4.93 -11.57 0.45
N TRP A 45 -4.50 -10.30 0.31
CA TRP A 45 -3.09 -9.92 0.50
C TRP A 45 -2.56 -10.25 1.90
N ILE A 46 -3.43 -10.23 2.90
CA ILE A 46 -3.07 -10.54 4.29
C ILE A 46 -3.67 -11.87 4.77
N GLY A 47 -4.03 -12.74 3.83
CA GLY A 47 -4.54 -14.08 4.13
C GLY A 47 -6.03 -14.16 4.38
N GLY A 48 -6.78 -13.11 4.11
CA GLY A 48 -8.24 -13.09 4.20
C GLY A 48 -8.91 -13.68 2.97
N ASP A 49 -10.23 -13.57 2.91
CA ASP A 49 -11.08 -14.12 1.86
C ASP A 49 -11.73 -13.06 0.97
N ALA A 50 -11.36 -11.80 1.17
CA ALA A 50 -11.87 -10.67 0.40
C ALA A 50 -10.98 -10.39 -0.83
N GLU A 51 -11.23 -9.25 -1.48
CA GLU A 51 -10.55 -8.83 -2.69
C GLU A 51 -9.02 -8.86 -2.54
N GLY A 52 -8.33 -9.36 -3.55
CA GLY A 52 -6.88 -9.55 -3.55
C GLY A 52 -6.14 -8.78 -4.65
N TRP A 53 -6.77 -7.79 -5.28
CA TRP A 53 -6.14 -7.03 -6.36
C TRP A 53 -5.47 -5.74 -5.85
N GLU A 54 -6.10 -4.63 -6.09
CA GLU A 54 -5.46 -3.31 -5.98
C GLU A 54 -5.78 -2.55 -4.69
N ARG A 55 -6.82 -2.92 -3.96
CA ARG A 55 -7.36 -2.08 -2.88
C ARG A 55 -6.39 -1.90 -1.72
N VAL A 56 -5.80 -2.97 -1.23
CA VAL A 56 -4.79 -2.88 -0.17
C VAL A 56 -3.52 -2.18 -0.63
N PRO A 57 -2.92 -2.52 -1.80
CA PRO A 57 -1.77 -1.78 -2.28
C PRO A 57 -2.02 -0.28 -2.44
N TYR A 58 -3.13 0.12 -3.03
CA TYR A 58 -3.47 1.54 -3.18
C TYR A 58 -3.68 2.23 -1.84
N TRP A 59 -4.38 1.58 -0.93
CA TRP A 59 -4.57 2.15 0.41
C TRP A 59 -3.25 2.31 1.15
N LEU A 60 -2.39 1.31 1.13
CA LEU A 60 -1.08 1.36 1.79
C LEU A 60 -0.17 2.44 1.20
N ASP A 61 -0.25 2.68 -0.10
CA ASP A 61 0.53 3.72 -0.77
C ASP A 61 0.28 5.11 -0.16
N GLY A 62 -0.94 5.39 0.27
CA GLY A 62 -1.29 6.61 0.99
C GLY A 62 -1.17 6.50 2.51
N PHE A 63 -1.56 5.36 3.08
CA PHE A 63 -1.62 5.15 4.51
C PHE A 63 -0.23 5.12 5.19
N ILE A 64 0.74 4.48 4.55
CA ILE A 64 2.10 4.39 5.10
C ILE A 64 2.75 5.77 5.25
N PRO A 65 2.84 6.61 4.20
CA PRO A 65 3.42 7.93 4.37
C PRO A 65 2.61 8.81 5.34
N LEU A 66 1.29 8.70 5.36
CA LEU A 66 0.46 9.42 6.31
C LEU A 66 0.82 9.06 7.76
N ALA A 67 0.95 7.77 8.05
CA ALA A 67 1.32 7.27 9.37
C ALA A 67 2.67 7.80 9.84
N TYR A 68 3.68 7.76 8.97
CA TYR A 68 5.03 8.20 9.31
C TYR A 68 5.18 9.72 9.36
N LEU A 69 4.52 10.46 8.46
CA LEU A 69 4.54 11.92 8.48
C LEU A 69 3.92 12.48 9.77
N LEU A 70 2.87 11.83 10.26
CA LEU A 70 2.22 12.23 11.51
C LEU A 70 2.86 11.58 12.75
N GLU A 71 3.83 10.70 12.57
CA GLU A 71 4.44 9.94 13.67
C GLU A 71 3.40 9.23 14.55
N ASN A 72 2.33 8.73 13.92
CA ASN A 72 1.24 8.07 14.61
C ASN A 72 1.56 6.58 14.81
N GLU A 73 1.90 6.20 16.04
CA GLU A 73 2.32 4.83 16.36
C GLU A 73 1.26 3.77 16.06
N ASP A 74 -0.01 4.05 16.34
CA ASP A 74 -1.09 3.12 16.03
C ASP A 74 -1.15 2.83 14.51
N MET A 75 -1.12 3.88 13.70
CA MET A 75 -1.13 3.75 12.25
C MET A 75 0.14 3.06 11.73
N ILE A 76 1.30 3.41 12.29
CA ILE A 76 2.58 2.76 11.93
C ILE A 76 2.53 1.26 12.22
N ASN A 77 2.02 0.88 13.39
CA ASN A 77 1.90 -0.53 13.75
C ASN A 77 0.93 -1.28 12.85
N ARG A 78 -0.19 -0.67 12.48
CA ARG A 78 -1.15 -1.26 11.52
C ARG A 78 -0.52 -1.41 10.12
N ALA A 79 0.21 -0.40 9.67
CA ALA A 79 0.92 -0.47 8.40
C ALA A 79 1.96 -1.59 8.39
N LYS A 80 2.76 -1.70 9.45
CA LYS A 80 3.75 -2.77 9.60
C LYS A 80 3.09 -4.15 9.58
N LYS A 81 1.96 -4.29 10.27
CA LYS A 81 1.22 -5.56 10.28
C LYS A 81 0.82 -5.98 8.86
N TYR A 82 0.25 -5.07 8.07
CA TYR A 82 -0.09 -5.35 6.68
C TYR A 82 1.13 -5.77 5.86
N ILE A 83 2.22 -5.04 5.97
CA ILE A 83 3.46 -5.36 5.23
C ILE A 83 4.03 -6.71 5.64
N TYR A 84 4.11 -7.00 6.95
CA TYR A 84 4.60 -8.29 7.41
C TYR A 84 3.69 -9.45 6.99
N ASP A 85 2.38 -9.28 7.05
CA ASP A 85 1.44 -10.30 6.59
C ASP A 85 1.63 -10.57 5.08
N ILE A 86 1.71 -9.52 4.26
CA ILE A 86 1.94 -9.64 2.81
C ILE A 86 3.25 -10.40 2.54
N ILE A 87 4.34 -10.00 3.20
CA ILE A 87 5.65 -10.64 3.02
C ILE A 87 5.61 -12.11 3.48
N SER A 88 4.85 -12.42 4.53
CA SER A 88 4.75 -13.79 5.06
C SER A 88 4.13 -14.77 4.06
N PHE A 89 3.37 -14.27 3.08
CA PHE A 89 2.78 -15.08 2.02
C PHE A 89 3.66 -15.20 0.77
N GLN A 90 4.90 -14.67 0.82
CA GLN A 90 5.83 -14.84 -0.28
C GLN A 90 6.11 -16.32 -0.55
N LYS A 91 6.02 -16.72 -1.80
CA LYS A 91 6.29 -18.10 -2.23
C LYS A 91 7.80 -18.40 -2.22
N ALA A 92 8.14 -19.69 -2.23
CA ALA A 92 9.54 -20.12 -2.20
C ALA A 92 10.38 -19.60 -3.38
N ASP A 93 9.75 -19.32 -4.51
CA ASP A 93 10.39 -18.75 -5.71
C ASP A 93 10.45 -17.22 -5.70
N GLY A 94 10.03 -16.58 -4.60
CA GLY A 94 10.05 -15.13 -4.45
C GLY A 94 8.75 -14.42 -4.87
N TRP A 95 7.80 -15.16 -5.45
CA TRP A 95 6.53 -14.58 -5.89
C TRP A 95 5.69 -14.07 -4.72
N ILE A 96 5.17 -12.85 -4.84
CA ILE A 96 4.24 -12.26 -3.89
C ILE A 96 2.94 -11.95 -4.62
N CYS A 97 1.88 -12.69 -4.28
CA CYS A 97 0.58 -12.54 -4.90
C CYS A 97 -0.49 -13.18 -4.02
N PRO A 98 -1.66 -12.58 -3.89
CA PRO A 98 -2.76 -13.17 -3.12
C PRO A 98 -3.46 -14.32 -3.83
N CYS A 99 -3.13 -14.59 -5.10
CA CYS A 99 -3.76 -15.65 -5.88
C CYS A 99 -3.28 -17.04 -5.49
N LYS A 100 -4.09 -18.04 -5.80
CA LYS A 100 -3.70 -19.44 -5.72
C LYS A 100 -2.74 -19.77 -6.85
N ASP A 101 -1.96 -20.84 -6.68
CA ASP A 101 -0.96 -21.24 -7.69
C ASP A 101 -1.60 -21.56 -9.05
N GLU A 102 -2.83 -22.07 -9.05
CA GLU A 102 -3.58 -22.37 -10.27
C GLU A 102 -3.97 -21.09 -11.05
N GLU A 103 -4.14 -19.97 -10.34
CA GLU A 103 -4.56 -18.69 -10.91
C GLU A 103 -3.38 -17.83 -11.35
N ARG A 104 -2.16 -18.23 -11.01
CA ARG A 104 -0.94 -17.45 -11.20
C ARG A 104 -0.75 -16.94 -12.63
N LYS A 105 -1.04 -17.75 -13.62
CA LYS A 105 -0.89 -17.38 -15.04
C LYS A 105 -1.78 -16.21 -15.46
N GLU A 106 -2.94 -16.10 -14.84
CA GLU A 106 -3.86 -15.01 -15.09
C GLU A 106 -3.33 -13.70 -14.51
N TYR A 107 -2.76 -13.77 -13.32
CA TYR A 107 -2.11 -12.62 -12.68
C TYR A 107 -0.88 -12.14 -13.46
N ASP A 108 -0.02 -13.05 -13.90
CA ASP A 108 1.15 -12.73 -14.73
C ASP A 108 0.73 -11.94 -15.97
N ARG A 109 -0.32 -12.38 -16.63
CA ARG A 109 -0.82 -11.73 -17.84
C ARG A 109 -1.38 -10.33 -17.57
N SER A 110 -2.04 -10.15 -16.44
CA SER A 110 -2.56 -8.87 -16.02
C SER A 110 -1.43 -7.87 -15.71
N GLU A 111 -0.37 -8.32 -15.06
CA GLU A 111 0.80 -7.48 -14.77
C GLU A 111 1.55 -7.07 -16.04
N GLU A 112 1.74 -7.98 -16.98
CA GLU A 112 2.35 -7.66 -18.28
C GLU A 112 1.58 -6.55 -18.98
N HIS A 113 0.27 -6.63 -19.03
CA HIS A 113 -0.57 -5.60 -19.64
C HIS A 113 -0.42 -4.25 -18.94
N THR A 114 -0.40 -4.23 -17.63
CA THR A 114 -0.19 -3.00 -16.83
C THR A 114 1.18 -2.42 -17.09
N SER A 115 2.22 -3.23 -17.14
CA SER A 115 3.59 -2.80 -17.42
C SER A 115 3.73 -2.19 -18.81
N GLU A 116 3.07 -2.77 -19.82
CA GLU A 116 3.04 -2.23 -21.18
C GLU A 116 2.42 -0.84 -21.22
N LEU A 117 1.31 -0.64 -20.54
CA LEU A 117 0.62 0.65 -20.48
C LEU A 117 1.44 1.73 -19.77
N GLN A 118 2.31 1.35 -18.87
CA GLN A 118 3.18 2.27 -18.12
C GLN A 118 4.56 2.44 -18.72
N SER A 119 4.89 1.71 -19.78
CA SER A 119 6.18 1.78 -20.43
C SER A 119 6.40 3.16 -21.07
N PRO A 120 7.59 3.78 -20.91
CA PRO A 120 7.92 5.04 -21.58
C PRO A 120 7.81 4.98 -23.10
N GLY A 121 8.00 3.82 -23.70
CA GLY A 121 7.83 3.62 -25.15
C GLY A 121 6.39 3.63 -25.63
N SER A 122 5.41 3.64 -24.71
CA SER A 122 3.97 3.65 -25.02
C SER A 122 3.39 5.05 -25.18
N ILE A 123 4.19 6.06 -24.93
CA ILE A 123 3.76 7.48 -25.01
C ILE A 123 3.94 8.01 -26.42
#